data_f420411fc72c337779b9d6ec831065d9
#
_entry.id   f420411fc72c337779b9d6ec831065d9
#
_cell.length_a   1.000
_cell.length_b   1.000
_cell.length_c   1.000
_cell.angle_alpha   90.00
_cell.angle_beta   90.00
_cell.angle_gamma   90.00
#
_symmetry.space_group_name_H-M   'P 1'
#
loop_
_entity.id
_entity.type
_entity.pdbx_description
1 polymer ?
#
loop_
_entity_poly.entity_id
_entity_poly.type
_entity_poly.pdbx_seq_one_letter_code
_entity_poly.pdbx_strand_id
1 'polypeptide(L)'
;TRSVPLISPMLPYVKQLTRVLSERLGWNRARMKQMARLMRALPMQTTTNLAQLAVVMKPQVETDSTYRRLQRFFAEFAFGYEALGRFLLDLVPTSPPYLAVLDRTEWHFGQTPVNVLMIGIAQNGIAFPVAWSVLDHGGGSGADEHTDLLEQFLQIVDPEHIRALVADREFTGAGFLKGLKKREIPFVI
;
A
#
# COMPACT_ATOMS: atom_id res chain seq x y z
N THR A 1 -16.87 -32.90 17.19
CA THR A 1 -15.80 -31.91 16.94
C THR A 1 -14.91 -32.45 15.83
N ARG A 2 -15.17 -32.07 14.59
CA ARG A 2 -14.32 -32.44 13.45
C ARG A 2 -13.15 -31.47 13.41
N SER A 3 -11.95 -31.94 13.70
CA SER A 3 -10.70 -31.24 13.45
C SER A 3 -10.54 -31.03 11.95
N VAL A 4 -10.58 -29.79 11.50
CA VAL A 4 -10.23 -29.40 10.13
C VAL A 4 -8.75 -29.66 9.95
N PRO A 5 -8.31 -30.42 8.95
CA PRO A 5 -6.89 -30.65 8.71
C PRO A 5 -6.23 -29.36 8.24
N LEU A 6 -5.36 -28.79 9.06
CA LEU A 6 -4.66 -27.52 8.88
C LEU A 6 -3.47 -27.59 7.88
N ILE A 7 -3.39 -28.61 7.05
CA ILE A 7 -2.19 -28.78 6.21
C ILE A 7 -2.61 -29.26 4.80
N SER A 8 -2.50 -28.43 3.81
CA SER A 8 -1.89 -28.69 2.51
C SER A 8 -2.23 -27.81 1.29
N PRO A 9 -3.21 -26.93 1.18
CA PRO A 9 -3.28 -26.08 -0.02
C PRO A 9 -2.38 -24.83 0.04
N MET A 10 -1.55 -24.66 1.08
CA MET A 10 -0.92 -23.39 1.43
C MET A 10 0.47 -23.14 0.80
N LEU A 11 1.22 -24.17 0.47
CA LEU A 11 2.51 -24.06 -0.22
C LEU A 11 2.40 -23.54 -1.67
N PRO A 12 1.37 -23.91 -2.45
CA PRO A 12 1.19 -23.37 -3.79
C PRO A 12 0.99 -21.85 -3.80
N TYR A 13 0.20 -21.32 -2.86
CA TYR A 13 -0.10 -19.88 -2.79
C TYR A 13 1.12 -19.01 -2.56
N VAL A 14 1.95 -19.34 -1.55
CA VAL A 14 3.18 -18.57 -1.27
C VAL A 14 4.16 -18.67 -2.45
N LYS A 15 4.26 -19.82 -3.11
CA LYS A 15 5.12 -19.98 -4.29
C LYS A 15 4.62 -19.16 -5.47
N GLN A 16 3.32 -19.19 -5.73
CA GLN A 16 2.69 -18.44 -6.81
C GLN A 16 2.82 -16.92 -6.57
N LEU A 17 2.47 -16.47 -5.36
CA LEU A 17 2.60 -15.06 -4.99
C LEU A 17 4.06 -14.58 -5.04
N THR A 18 5.00 -15.39 -4.55
CA THR A 18 6.44 -15.08 -4.65
C THR A 18 6.87 -14.91 -6.11
N ARG A 19 6.39 -15.77 -7.01
CA ARG A 19 6.68 -15.68 -8.44
C ARG A 19 6.13 -14.38 -9.02
N VAL A 20 4.85 -14.10 -8.84
CA VAL A 20 4.19 -12.88 -9.34
C VAL A 20 4.90 -11.63 -8.84
N LEU A 21 5.16 -11.52 -7.53
CA LEU A 21 5.87 -10.38 -6.95
C LEU A 21 7.29 -10.24 -7.50
N SER A 22 8.02 -11.35 -7.69
CA SER A 22 9.38 -11.31 -8.24
C SER A 22 9.42 -10.89 -9.71
N GLU A 23 8.47 -11.38 -10.52
CA GLU A 23 8.36 -11.07 -11.95
C GLU A 23 7.91 -9.61 -12.18
N ARG A 24 6.94 -9.14 -11.40
CA ARG A 24 6.32 -7.83 -11.60
C ARG A 24 7.11 -6.68 -10.96
N LEU A 25 7.75 -6.91 -9.81
CA LEU A 25 8.49 -5.88 -9.08
C LEU A 25 10.01 -5.93 -9.33
N GLY A 26 10.52 -7.03 -9.89
CA GLY A 26 11.96 -7.18 -10.16
C GLY A 26 12.84 -7.24 -8.90
N TRP A 27 12.24 -7.37 -7.70
CA TRP A 27 12.96 -7.32 -6.43
C TRP A 27 13.53 -8.68 -6.03
N ASN A 28 14.48 -8.67 -5.09
CA ASN A 28 15.15 -9.89 -4.62
C ASN A 28 14.14 -10.96 -4.18
N ARG A 29 14.26 -12.15 -4.78
CA ARG A 29 13.32 -13.28 -4.60
C ARG A 29 13.17 -13.73 -3.15
N ALA A 30 14.25 -13.66 -2.34
CA ALA A 30 14.15 -14.03 -0.93
C ALA A 30 13.29 -13.03 -0.15
N ARG A 31 13.38 -11.74 -0.46
CA ARG A 31 12.53 -10.68 0.10
C ARG A 31 11.09 -10.83 -0.36
N MET A 32 10.85 -11.15 -1.64
CA MET A 32 9.50 -11.42 -2.17
C MET A 32 8.87 -12.66 -1.53
N LYS A 33 9.65 -13.69 -1.24
CA LYS A 33 9.18 -14.85 -0.48
C LYS A 33 8.78 -14.49 0.95
N GLN A 34 9.52 -13.58 1.58
CA GLN A 34 9.18 -13.10 2.93
C GLN A 34 7.91 -12.24 2.90
N MET A 35 7.79 -11.34 1.92
CA MET A 35 6.59 -10.53 1.68
C MET A 35 5.36 -11.40 1.41
N ALA A 36 5.47 -12.39 0.52
CA ALA A 36 4.37 -13.31 0.23
C ALA A 36 3.88 -14.08 1.46
N ARG A 37 4.80 -14.47 2.36
CA ARG A 37 4.43 -15.10 3.64
C ARG A 37 3.71 -14.13 4.57
N LEU A 38 4.19 -12.88 4.66
CA LEU A 38 3.58 -11.83 5.45
C LEU A 38 2.17 -11.51 4.94
N MET A 39 2.02 -11.29 3.63
CA MET A 39 0.71 -11.03 2.99
C MET A 39 -0.29 -12.15 3.24
N ARG A 40 0.17 -13.40 3.34
CA ARG A 40 -0.69 -14.52 3.73
C ARG A 40 -1.05 -14.51 5.21
N ALA A 41 -0.10 -14.15 6.08
CA ALA A 41 -0.31 -14.20 7.53
C ALA A 41 -1.24 -13.10 8.04
N LEU A 42 -1.20 -11.92 7.43
CA LEU A 42 -2.00 -10.76 7.84
C LEU A 42 -3.51 -11.05 7.92
N PRO A 43 -4.19 -11.56 6.87
CA PRO A 43 -5.61 -11.85 6.95
C PRO A 43 -5.96 -13.02 7.89
N MET A 44 -4.98 -13.91 8.18
CA MET A 44 -5.19 -15.04 9.09
C MET A 44 -5.18 -14.64 10.56
N GLN A 45 -4.45 -13.60 10.90
CA GLN A 45 -4.29 -13.14 12.28
C GLN A 45 -5.05 -11.84 12.58
N THR A 46 -5.50 -11.13 11.55
CA THR A 46 -6.17 -9.82 11.67
C THR A 46 -5.41 -8.84 12.59
N THR A 47 -4.09 -8.92 12.58
CA THR A 47 -3.20 -8.10 13.41
C THR A 47 -1.92 -7.74 12.66
N THR A 48 -1.32 -6.61 13.00
CA THR A 48 0.01 -6.17 12.56
C THR A 48 1.12 -6.51 13.56
N ASN A 49 0.81 -7.17 14.67
CA ASN A 49 1.79 -7.57 15.66
C ASN A 49 2.73 -8.63 15.09
N LEU A 50 4.01 -8.26 14.90
CA LEU A 50 5.02 -9.12 14.27
C LEU A 50 5.25 -10.44 14.99
N ALA A 51 5.14 -10.46 16.33
CA ALA A 51 5.30 -11.69 17.10
C ALA A 51 4.17 -12.68 16.82
N GLN A 52 2.92 -12.20 16.75
CA GLN A 52 1.77 -13.02 16.40
C GLN A 52 1.82 -13.50 14.94
N LEU A 53 2.24 -12.63 14.02
CA LEU A 53 2.44 -13.00 12.61
C LEU A 53 3.54 -14.06 12.45
N ALA A 54 4.62 -13.99 13.24
CA ALA A 54 5.72 -14.95 13.20
C ALA A 54 5.26 -16.39 13.50
N VAL A 55 4.29 -16.57 14.40
CA VAL A 55 3.74 -17.89 14.77
C VAL A 55 3.12 -18.60 13.56
N VAL A 56 2.33 -17.86 12.73
CA VAL A 56 1.60 -18.48 11.60
C VAL A 56 2.39 -18.49 10.30
N MET A 57 3.45 -17.68 10.19
CA MET A 57 4.23 -17.61 8.95
C MET A 57 5.04 -18.86 8.66
N LYS A 58 5.55 -19.51 9.70
CA LYS A 58 6.37 -20.72 9.61
C LYS A 58 6.17 -21.60 10.84
N PRO A 59 5.10 -22.36 10.97
CA PRO A 59 4.83 -23.16 12.16
C PRO A 59 5.87 -24.27 12.43
N GLN A 60 6.72 -24.59 11.47
CA GLN A 60 7.79 -25.60 11.58
C GLN A 60 9.17 -25.03 11.93
N VAL A 61 9.27 -23.71 12.17
CA VAL A 61 10.52 -23.01 12.50
C VAL A 61 10.29 -22.27 13.80
N GLU A 62 11.33 -22.17 14.64
CA GLU A 62 11.26 -21.39 15.88
C GLU A 62 10.71 -19.97 15.62
N THR A 63 9.71 -19.61 16.41
CA THR A 63 8.99 -18.33 16.29
C THR A 63 9.95 -17.15 16.40
N ASP A 64 10.91 -17.19 17.33
CA ASP A 64 11.91 -16.14 17.53
C ASP A 64 12.79 -15.91 16.29
N SER A 65 13.18 -16.99 15.61
CA SER A 65 13.93 -16.89 14.35
C SER A 65 13.11 -16.22 13.25
N THR A 66 11.81 -16.52 13.17
CA THR A 66 10.89 -15.92 12.22
C THR A 66 10.62 -14.45 12.56
N TYR A 67 10.44 -14.12 13.84
CA TYR A 67 10.27 -12.77 14.33
C TYR A 67 11.47 -11.87 14.01
N ARG A 68 12.70 -12.32 14.31
CA ARG A 68 13.93 -11.58 13.98
C ARG A 68 14.11 -11.36 12.46
N ARG A 69 13.65 -12.30 11.63
CA ARG A 69 13.65 -12.13 10.17
C ARG A 69 12.64 -11.07 9.71
N LEU A 70 11.47 -10.98 10.35
CA LEU A 70 10.50 -9.92 10.10
C LEU A 70 11.05 -8.56 10.49
N GLN A 71 11.64 -8.44 11.67
CA GLN A 71 12.26 -7.19 12.12
C GLN A 71 13.32 -6.70 11.12
N ARG A 72 14.26 -7.59 10.70
CA ARG A 72 15.27 -7.25 9.68
C ARG A 72 14.65 -6.90 8.33
N PHE A 73 13.60 -7.62 7.93
CA PHE A 73 12.90 -7.32 6.68
C PHE A 73 12.37 -5.88 6.68
N PHE A 74 11.70 -5.45 7.74
CA PHE A 74 11.19 -4.08 7.83
C PHE A 74 12.28 -3.03 8.03
N ALA A 75 13.38 -3.35 8.71
CA ALA A 75 14.48 -2.42 8.94
C ALA A 75 15.35 -2.18 7.71
N GLU A 76 15.51 -3.20 6.86
CA GLU A 76 16.50 -3.19 5.78
C GLU A 76 15.89 -3.16 4.38
N PHE A 77 14.58 -3.42 4.25
CA PHE A 77 13.94 -3.49 2.95
C PHE A 77 13.30 -2.17 2.57
N ALA A 78 14.01 -1.38 1.79
CA ALA A 78 13.43 -0.28 1.04
C ALA A 78 12.87 -0.79 -0.30
N PHE A 79 11.69 -0.35 -0.66
CA PHE A 79 11.07 -0.64 -1.96
C PHE A 79 10.77 0.67 -2.71
N GLY A 80 10.83 0.60 -4.05
CA GLY A 80 10.46 1.73 -4.89
C GLY A 80 8.94 1.90 -4.92
N TYR A 81 8.45 3.04 -4.43
CA TYR A 81 7.02 3.35 -4.41
C TYR A 81 6.40 3.34 -5.81
N GLU A 82 7.10 3.86 -6.82
CA GLU A 82 6.64 3.88 -8.20
C GLU A 82 6.39 2.45 -8.74
N ALA A 83 7.35 1.55 -8.59
CA ALA A 83 7.21 0.18 -9.06
C ALA A 83 6.04 -0.55 -8.38
N LEU A 84 5.87 -0.30 -7.07
CA LEU A 84 4.75 -0.87 -6.31
C LEU A 84 3.42 -0.24 -6.73
N GLY A 85 3.38 1.07 -6.93
CA GLY A 85 2.20 1.78 -7.39
C GLY A 85 1.74 1.32 -8.78
N ARG A 86 2.65 1.15 -9.74
CA ARG A 86 2.36 0.58 -11.07
C ARG A 86 1.81 -0.85 -10.95
N PHE A 87 2.42 -1.67 -10.11
CA PHE A 87 1.93 -3.02 -9.85
C PHE A 87 0.52 -3.02 -9.24
N LEU A 88 0.23 -2.11 -8.30
CA LEU A 88 -1.10 -1.98 -7.70
C LEU A 88 -2.12 -1.46 -8.72
N LEU A 89 -1.74 -0.48 -9.56
CA LEU A 89 -2.60 0.02 -10.64
C LEU A 89 -3.00 -1.10 -11.61
N ASP A 90 -2.08 -1.99 -11.97
CA ASP A 90 -2.37 -3.15 -12.83
C ASP A 90 -3.37 -4.15 -12.19
N LEU A 91 -3.54 -4.11 -10.88
CA LEU A 91 -4.52 -4.94 -10.16
C LEU A 91 -5.91 -4.28 -10.03
N VAL A 92 -6.02 -2.98 -10.31
CA VAL A 92 -7.30 -2.28 -10.24
C VAL A 92 -8.23 -2.80 -11.35
N PRO A 93 -9.45 -3.26 -11.02
CA PRO A 93 -10.35 -3.88 -12.00
C PRO A 93 -11.09 -2.83 -12.85
N THR A 94 -10.38 -1.84 -13.36
CA THR A 94 -10.92 -0.80 -14.24
C THR A 94 -9.86 -0.30 -15.22
N SER A 95 -10.30 0.40 -16.25
CA SER A 95 -9.45 1.03 -17.26
C SER A 95 -9.60 2.55 -17.23
N PRO A 96 -8.63 3.33 -17.74
CA PRO A 96 -8.77 4.77 -17.82
C PRO A 96 -9.97 5.18 -18.67
N PRO A 97 -10.54 6.38 -18.47
CA PRO A 97 -10.05 7.39 -17.51
C PRO A 97 -10.47 7.09 -16.07
N TYR A 98 -9.53 7.25 -15.14
CA TYR A 98 -9.67 6.90 -13.72
C TYR A 98 -10.33 8.03 -12.92
N LEU A 99 -11.12 7.66 -11.92
CA LEU A 99 -11.53 8.55 -10.85
C LEU A 99 -10.51 8.39 -9.70
N ALA A 100 -9.67 9.40 -9.50
CA ALA A 100 -8.71 9.44 -8.41
C ALA A 100 -9.36 10.00 -7.14
N VAL A 101 -9.00 9.47 -5.98
CA VAL A 101 -9.46 9.95 -4.67
C VAL A 101 -8.23 10.23 -3.82
N LEU A 102 -8.11 11.47 -3.33
CA LEU A 102 -7.13 11.86 -2.34
C LEU A 102 -7.79 11.84 -0.97
N ASP A 103 -7.20 11.12 -0.05
CA ASP A 103 -7.67 10.99 1.32
C ASP A 103 -6.51 10.88 2.29
N ARG A 104 -6.77 11.20 3.56
CA ARG A 104 -5.82 11.09 4.65
C ARG A 104 -6.43 10.25 5.77
N THR A 105 -5.64 9.36 6.31
CA THR A 105 -6.04 8.58 7.46
C THR A 105 -5.00 8.69 8.57
N GLU A 106 -5.46 8.88 9.79
CA GLU A 106 -4.62 8.99 10.97
C GLU A 106 -5.09 8.00 12.03
N TRP A 107 -4.14 7.30 12.63
CA TRP A 107 -4.37 6.49 13.82
C TRP A 107 -3.13 6.50 14.70
N HIS A 108 -3.25 5.98 15.92
CA HIS A 108 -2.16 5.93 16.86
C HIS A 108 -1.69 4.48 17.07
N PHE A 109 -0.40 4.27 17.00
CA PHE A 109 0.24 3.03 17.43
C PHE A 109 0.92 3.27 18.79
N GLY A 110 0.18 3.02 19.87
CA GLY A 110 0.54 3.48 21.20
C GLY A 110 0.48 5.02 21.27
N GLN A 111 1.62 5.65 21.52
CA GLN A 111 1.75 7.11 21.52
C GLN A 111 2.25 7.68 20.19
N THR A 112 2.61 6.82 19.23
CA THR A 112 3.13 7.25 17.94
C THR A 112 1.98 7.47 16.96
N PRO A 113 1.77 8.68 16.45
CA PRO A 113 0.81 8.91 15.38
C PRO A 113 1.30 8.23 14.10
N VAL A 114 0.39 7.62 13.37
CA VAL A 114 0.60 7.11 12.01
C VAL A 114 -0.37 7.84 11.12
N ASN A 115 0.16 8.75 10.32
CA ASN A 115 -0.59 9.63 9.45
C ASN A 115 -0.22 9.30 8.00
N VAL A 116 -1.18 8.85 7.22
CA VAL A 116 -0.96 8.39 5.84
C VAL A 116 -1.84 9.20 4.89
N LEU A 117 -1.19 9.88 3.98
CA LEU A 117 -1.80 10.56 2.86
C LEU A 117 -1.78 9.62 1.65
N MET A 118 -2.89 9.48 0.91
CA MET A 118 -3.02 8.48 -0.13
C MET A 118 -3.82 9.00 -1.32
N ILE A 119 -3.36 8.68 -2.54
CA ILE A 119 -4.17 8.76 -3.75
C ILE A 119 -4.48 7.33 -4.21
N GLY A 120 -5.77 7.04 -4.32
CA GLY A 120 -6.27 5.77 -4.82
C GLY A 120 -7.15 5.93 -6.05
N ILE A 121 -7.38 4.84 -6.79
CA ILE A 121 -8.35 4.77 -7.87
C ILE A 121 -9.67 4.22 -7.34
N ALA A 122 -10.73 4.99 -7.50
CA ALA A 122 -12.07 4.60 -7.05
C ALA A 122 -12.72 3.66 -8.05
N GLN A 123 -13.20 2.52 -7.54
CA GLN A 123 -13.96 1.55 -8.32
C GLN A 123 -14.94 0.80 -7.41
N ASN A 124 -16.22 0.79 -7.78
CA ASN A 124 -17.29 0.06 -7.07
C ASN A 124 -17.35 0.38 -5.54
N GLY A 125 -17.17 1.65 -5.16
CA GLY A 125 -17.22 2.07 -3.77
C GLY A 125 -15.96 1.79 -2.95
N ILE A 126 -14.89 1.33 -3.58
CA ILE A 126 -13.59 1.07 -2.96
C ILE A 126 -12.54 1.98 -3.62
N ALA A 127 -11.64 2.57 -2.84
CA ALA A 127 -10.45 3.24 -3.34
C ALA A 127 -9.25 2.29 -3.26
N PHE A 128 -8.67 1.93 -4.39
CA PHE A 128 -7.46 1.11 -4.49
C PHE A 128 -6.24 2.01 -4.38
N PRO A 129 -5.38 1.88 -3.36
CA PRO A 129 -4.23 2.74 -3.18
C PRO A 129 -3.21 2.56 -4.32
N VAL A 130 -2.75 3.67 -4.88
CA VAL A 130 -1.75 3.68 -5.97
C VAL A 130 -0.52 4.47 -5.56
N ALA A 131 -0.69 5.61 -4.88
CA ALA A 131 0.39 6.39 -4.30
C ALA A 131 0.07 6.76 -2.85
N TRP A 132 1.08 6.79 -1.99
CA TRP A 132 0.90 7.20 -0.58
C TRP A 132 2.19 7.76 0.00
N SER A 133 2.03 8.59 1.02
CA SER A 133 3.10 9.11 1.85
C SER A 133 2.75 8.90 3.32
N VAL A 134 3.73 8.50 4.11
CA VAL A 134 3.60 8.45 5.58
C VAL A 134 4.19 9.74 6.11
N LEU A 135 3.36 10.55 6.76
CA LEU A 135 3.78 11.81 7.35
C LEU A 135 4.44 11.55 8.72
N ASP A 136 5.46 12.34 9.04
CA ASP A 136 6.23 12.22 10.29
C ASP A 136 5.60 12.99 11.47
N HIS A 137 4.40 13.54 11.26
CA HIS A 137 3.64 14.30 12.25
C HIS A 137 2.18 13.88 12.27
N GLY A 138 1.49 14.18 13.37
CA GLY A 138 0.04 14.07 13.48
C GLY A 138 -0.67 15.34 13.03
N GLY A 139 -1.98 15.28 12.90
CA GLY A 139 -2.83 16.40 12.49
C GLY A 139 -2.95 16.56 10.97
N GLY A 140 -3.37 17.75 10.52
CA GLY A 140 -3.59 18.04 9.10
C GLY A 140 -2.33 17.96 8.25
N SER A 141 -2.50 17.71 6.96
CA SER A 141 -1.42 17.71 5.97
C SER A 141 -1.31 19.06 5.25
N GLY A 142 -0.11 19.41 4.82
CA GLY A 142 0.21 20.68 4.16
C GLY A 142 0.11 20.63 2.63
N ALA A 143 0.03 21.81 1.99
CA ALA A 143 -0.07 21.91 0.54
C ALA A 143 1.17 21.34 -0.19
N ASP A 144 2.34 21.39 0.42
CA ASP A 144 3.56 20.82 -0.15
C ASP A 144 3.47 19.28 -0.17
N GLU A 145 3.01 18.66 0.93
CA GLU A 145 2.82 17.22 1.01
C GLU A 145 1.76 16.71 0.00
N HIS A 146 0.68 17.49 -0.21
CA HIS A 146 -0.31 17.19 -1.24
C HIS A 146 0.28 17.25 -2.64
N THR A 147 1.13 18.25 -2.88
CA THR A 147 1.81 18.44 -4.17
C THR A 147 2.81 17.31 -4.43
N ASP A 148 3.63 16.97 -3.44
CA ASP A 148 4.62 15.88 -3.53
C ASP A 148 3.96 14.54 -3.81
N LEU A 149 2.84 14.25 -3.13
CA LEU A 149 2.08 13.03 -3.38
C LEU A 149 1.43 13.03 -4.77
N LEU A 150 0.92 14.18 -5.24
CA LEU A 150 0.39 14.32 -6.60
C LEU A 150 1.49 14.05 -7.63
N GLU A 151 2.70 14.61 -7.46
CA GLU A 151 3.82 14.35 -8.37
C GLU A 151 4.19 12.86 -8.39
N GLN A 152 4.23 12.22 -7.23
CA GLN A 152 4.47 10.78 -7.14
C GLN A 152 3.37 9.97 -7.87
N PHE A 153 2.11 10.35 -7.72
CA PHE A 153 0.99 9.71 -8.40
C PHE A 153 1.08 9.88 -9.93
N LEU A 154 1.49 11.05 -10.39
CA LEU A 154 1.63 11.36 -11.83
C LEU A 154 2.85 10.68 -12.50
N GLN A 155 3.77 10.11 -11.73
CA GLN A 155 4.78 9.19 -12.26
C GLN A 155 4.19 7.81 -12.61
N ILE A 156 2.99 7.51 -12.10
CA ILE A 156 2.33 6.22 -12.26
C ILE A 156 1.17 6.30 -13.25
N VAL A 157 0.41 7.40 -13.19
CA VAL A 157 -0.81 7.64 -13.99
C VAL A 157 -0.65 8.95 -14.77
N ASP A 158 -0.75 8.87 -16.09
CA ASP A 158 -0.70 10.07 -16.94
C ASP A 158 -1.91 10.97 -16.69
N PRO A 159 -1.74 12.32 -16.68
CA PRO A 159 -2.83 13.27 -16.43
C PRO A 159 -4.05 13.04 -17.33
N GLU A 160 -3.84 12.71 -18.60
CA GLU A 160 -4.90 12.43 -19.60
C GLU A 160 -5.75 11.19 -19.25
N HIS A 161 -5.23 10.31 -18.43
CA HIS A 161 -5.94 9.14 -17.91
C HIS A 161 -6.74 9.43 -16.64
N ILE A 162 -6.74 10.66 -16.14
CA ILE A 162 -7.46 11.06 -14.92
C ILE A 162 -8.76 11.76 -15.33
N ARG A 163 -9.89 11.12 -15.09
CA ARG A 163 -11.21 11.72 -15.30
C ARG A 163 -11.49 12.88 -14.35
N ALA A 164 -11.16 12.70 -13.08
CA ALA A 164 -11.21 13.72 -12.04
C ALA A 164 -10.44 13.23 -10.80
N LEU A 165 -9.99 14.19 -10.00
CA LEU A 165 -9.52 13.95 -8.63
C LEU A 165 -10.57 14.46 -7.65
N VAL A 166 -10.97 13.61 -6.71
CA VAL A 166 -11.93 13.94 -5.65
C VAL A 166 -11.19 13.95 -4.32
N ALA A 167 -11.45 14.96 -3.50
CA ALA A 167 -10.83 15.07 -2.17
C ALA A 167 -11.77 15.79 -1.19
N ASP A 168 -11.49 15.68 0.09
CA ASP A 168 -12.21 16.42 1.12
C ASP A 168 -11.71 17.88 1.20
N ARG A 169 -12.44 18.73 1.88
CA ARG A 169 -12.19 20.18 2.06
C ARG A 169 -10.86 20.51 2.74
N GLU A 170 -10.21 19.57 3.39
CA GLU A 170 -8.87 19.83 3.95
C GLU A 170 -7.81 20.03 2.84
N PHE A 171 -8.06 19.57 1.60
CA PHE A 171 -7.12 19.62 0.46
C PHE A 171 -7.27 20.87 -0.41
N THR A 172 -7.61 22.02 0.17
CA THR A 172 -7.84 23.29 -0.55
C THR A 172 -6.61 24.19 -0.68
N GLY A 173 -5.40 23.67 -0.41
CA GLY A 173 -4.16 24.45 -0.50
C GLY A 173 -3.96 25.07 -1.89
N ALA A 174 -3.73 26.41 -1.96
CA ALA A 174 -3.65 27.15 -3.22
C ALA A 174 -2.59 26.60 -4.18
N GLY A 175 -1.42 26.15 -3.66
CA GLY A 175 -0.35 25.52 -4.44
C GLY A 175 -0.80 24.24 -5.11
N PHE A 176 -1.46 23.37 -4.36
CA PHE A 176 -2.00 22.10 -4.84
C PHE A 176 -3.06 22.32 -5.93
N LEU A 177 -4.06 23.18 -5.68
CA LEU A 177 -5.10 23.50 -6.66
C LEU A 177 -4.54 24.12 -7.95
N LYS A 178 -3.53 24.98 -7.83
CA LYS A 178 -2.81 25.53 -8.98
C LYS A 178 -2.07 24.43 -9.75
N GLY A 179 -1.50 23.47 -9.05
CA GLY A 179 -0.85 22.28 -9.63
C GLY A 179 -1.81 21.44 -10.47
N LEU A 180 -3.01 21.15 -9.96
CA LEU A 180 -4.06 20.44 -10.70
C LEU A 180 -4.50 21.21 -11.95
N LYS A 181 -4.80 22.51 -11.82
CA LYS A 181 -5.20 23.38 -12.94
C LYS A 181 -4.14 23.45 -14.03
N LYS A 182 -2.85 23.59 -13.66
CA LYS A 182 -1.75 23.64 -14.62
C LYS A 182 -1.64 22.37 -15.47
N ARG A 183 -2.08 21.24 -14.93
CA ARG A 183 -2.04 19.92 -15.58
C ARG A 183 -3.37 19.53 -16.21
N GLU A 184 -4.33 20.46 -16.21
CA GLU A 184 -5.68 20.25 -16.75
C GLU A 184 -6.41 19.05 -16.12
N ILE A 185 -6.07 18.72 -14.88
CA ILE A 185 -6.73 17.64 -14.12
C ILE A 185 -8.03 18.20 -13.52
N PRO A 186 -9.21 17.69 -13.92
CA PRO A 186 -10.47 18.07 -13.28
C PRO A 186 -10.48 17.64 -11.82
N PHE A 187 -11.08 18.42 -10.92
CA PHE A 187 -11.16 18.07 -9.51
C PHE A 187 -12.45 18.54 -8.84
N VAL A 188 -12.81 17.84 -7.79
CA VAL A 188 -13.93 18.15 -6.88
C VAL A 188 -13.41 18.07 -5.44
N ILE A 189 -13.50 19.18 -4.69
CA ILE A 189 -13.03 19.28 -3.31
C ILE A 189 -14.11 20.00 -2.48
#